data_7b0b091d56201f61118dfa9409ff7083
#
_entry.id   7b0b091d56201f61118dfa9409ff7083
#
_cell.length_a   1.000
_cell.length_b   1.000
_cell.length_c   1.000
_cell.angle_alpha   90.00
_cell.angle_beta   90.00
_cell.angle_gamma   90.00
#
_symmetry.space_group_name_H-M   'P 1'
#
loop_
_entity.id
_entity.type
_entity.pdbx_description
1 polymer ?
#
loop_
_entity_poly.entity_id
_entity_poly.type
_entity_poly.pdbx_seq_one_letter_code
_entity_poly.pdbx_strand_id
1 'polypeptide(L)'
;MPTWTGPRKVAVIPVTPTGVAGSSVGDVPADFRAQVMRRIFYDPAPNTNLDRSLRKYIFSVSYGRAWLDADVLDTVTVHWEHPGSDPNPSVGADVGKTMGNAIAASQPRVSGYDYVMVVFPPGIPNIRSWAFWGGGQATSYVFLDNPLGAWAMELLHMVTEFGDLYGPPASRPLSPGNLDEMDTSGAMHPSTFTKLSMGWLDADSVKVLDPRQPSDHILHPLALLQPPPDDRVTALKLQIDRSDHYLLVEAREWLDEYDRNTPGLAEGIPIEGLAVYDVDETTWPPLWLRAQGLKSSNEYVSDDQRFKIKVGAHVSGGGYNVSIVPLPEPQRCADIRQAIAAAKIEISALQTELHQPGANEAQIVRQIRELQRTITMLIGEGASLHCTL
;
A
#
# COMPACT_ATOMS: atom_id res chain seq x y z
N MET A 1 -0.89 2.09 -13.48
CA MET A 1 -2.17 2.35 -12.78
C MET A 1 -2.65 3.75 -13.12
N PRO A 2 -3.95 3.98 -13.34
CA PRO A 2 -4.48 5.32 -13.55
C PRO A 2 -4.31 6.17 -12.29
N THR A 3 -3.93 7.43 -12.46
CA THR A 3 -3.85 8.40 -11.38
C THR A 3 -5.21 9.07 -11.17
N TRP A 4 -5.46 9.52 -9.93
CA TRP A 4 -6.65 10.32 -9.64
C TRP A 4 -6.27 11.74 -9.24
N THR A 5 -6.33 12.63 -10.21
CA THR A 5 -6.25 14.08 -9.98
C THR A 5 -7.49 14.76 -10.55
N GLY A 6 -7.99 15.78 -9.87
CA GLY A 6 -9.23 16.47 -10.26
C GLY A 6 -10.51 15.71 -9.88
N PRO A 7 -11.66 16.13 -10.43
CA PRO A 7 -12.96 15.52 -10.16
C PRO A 7 -13.09 14.14 -10.79
N ARG A 8 -13.85 13.26 -10.11
CA ARG A 8 -14.38 12.04 -10.71
C ARG A 8 -15.89 12.02 -10.55
N LYS A 9 -16.59 11.80 -11.66
CA LYS A 9 -18.05 11.77 -11.70
C LYS A 9 -18.55 10.39 -11.32
N VAL A 10 -19.23 10.30 -10.17
CA VAL A 10 -19.75 9.04 -9.62
C VAL A 10 -21.25 9.13 -9.44
N ALA A 11 -22.00 8.22 -10.10
CA ALA A 11 -23.39 7.97 -9.75
C ALA A 11 -23.46 7.05 -8.54
N VAL A 12 -24.13 7.45 -7.48
CA VAL A 12 -24.38 6.62 -6.31
C VAL A 12 -25.83 6.16 -6.32
N ILE A 13 -26.04 4.84 -6.36
CA ILE A 13 -27.37 4.22 -6.48
C ILE A 13 -27.73 3.54 -5.16
N PRO A 14 -28.60 4.12 -4.31
CA PRO A 14 -29.17 3.41 -3.19
C PRO A 14 -30.11 2.31 -3.68
N VAL A 15 -29.98 1.10 -3.13
CA VAL A 15 -30.77 -0.08 -3.56
C VAL A 15 -31.58 -0.65 -2.42
N THR A 16 -32.87 -0.85 -2.65
CA THR A 16 -33.74 -1.64 -1.77
C THR A 16 -33.90 -3.03 -2.37
N PRO A 17 -33.24 -4.06 -1.81
CA PRO A 17 -33.36 -5.41 -2.32
C PRO A 17 -34.69 -6.05 -1.92
N THR A 18 -35.31 -6.83 -2.83
CA THR A 18 -36.49 -7.65 -2.56
C THR A 18 -36.18 -9.12 -2.80
N GLY A 19 -36.96 -10.02 -2.21
CA GLY A 19 -36.77 -11.46 -2.43
C GLY A 19 -35.64 -12.10 -1.64
N VAL A 20 -35.10 -11.40 -0.66
CA VAL A 20 -34.09 -11.95 0.26
C VAL A 20 -34.77 -12.98 1.15
N ALA A 21 -34.32 -14.23 1.07
CA ALA A 21 -34.86 -15.31 1.90
C ALA A 21 -34.34 -15.17 3.33
N GLY A 22 -35.28 -15.05 4.28
CA GLY A 22 -34.96 -14.90 5.72
C GLY A 22 -34.65 -13.45 6.12
N SER A 23 -34.73 -13.17 7.41
CA SER A 23 -34.59 -11.85 8.03
C SER A 23 -33.16 -11.25 7.99
N SER A 24 -32.41 -11.52 6.96
CA SER A 24 -30.98 -11.16 6.87
C SER A 24 -30.68 -9.84 6.13
N VAL A 25 -31.66 -9.25 5.48
CA VAL A 25 -31.57 -7.82 5.14
C VAL A 25 -32.23 -7.07 6.26
N GLY A 26 -31.46 -6.32 7.02
CA GLY A 26 -32.01 -5.42 8.05
C GLY A 26 -33.08 -4.52 7.44
N ASP A 27 -34.00 -4.05 8.25
CA ASP A 27 -35.03 -3.12 7.81
C ASP A 27 -34.37 -1.97 7.06
N VAL A 28 -34.72 -1.76 5.80
CA VAL A 28 -34.21 -0.63 5.03
C VAL A 28 -34.66 0.64 5.76
N PRO A 29 -33.75 1.48 6.23
CA PRO A 29 -34.14 2.70 6.94
C PRO A 29 -35.08 3.57 6.11
N ALA A 30 -36.13 4.13 6.72
CA ALA A 30 -37.06 4.99 6.00
C ALA A 30 -36.38 6.20 5.34
N ASP A 31 -35.27 6.66 5.91
CA ASP A 31 -34.43 7.74 5.38
C ASP A 31 -33.15 7.25 4.68
N PHE A 32 -33.14 6.02 4.16
CA PHE A 32 -31.96 5.34 3.61
C PHE A 32 -31.18 6.21 2.61
N ARG A 33 -31.88 6.77 1.61
CA ARG A 33 -31.25 7.67 0.65
C ARG A 33 -30.60 8.89 1.32
N ALA A 34 -31.24 9.46 2.34
CA ALA A 34 -30.69 10.60 3.08
C ALA A 34 -29.44 10.20 3.88
N GLN A 35 -29.40 8.97 4.41
CA GLN A 35 -28.20 8.45 5.08
C GLN A 35 -27.05 8.26 4.07
N VAL A 36 -27.33 7.73 2.88
CA VAL A 36 -26.34 7.63 1.81
C VAL A 36 -25.83 9.01 1.41
N MET A 37 -26.72 10.00 1.24
CA MET A 37 -26.32 11.38 0.95
C MET A 37 -25.40 11.96 2.04
N ARG A 38 -25.70 11.71 3.32
CA ARG A 38 -24.82 12.14 4.40
C ARG A 38 -23.45 11.51 4.29
N ARG A 39 -23.35 10.21 4.12
CA ARG A 39 -22.08 9.48 3.97
C ARG A 39 -21.24 10.02 2.83
N ILE A 40 -21.84 10.44 1.74
CA ILE A 40 -21.11 11.00 0.58
C ILE A 40 -20.69 12.45 0.81
N PHE A 41 -21.57 13.32 1.30
CA PHE A 41 -21.38 14.77 1.24
C PHE A 41 -21.08 15.45 2.57
N TYR A 42 -21.70 15.02 3.65
CA TYR A 42 -21.54 15.59 4.97
C TYR A 42 -22.02 14.63 6.05
N ASP A 43 -21.11 13.94 6.71
CA ASP A 43 -21.38 12.93 7.73
C ASP A 43 -20.70 13.34 9.06
N PRO A 44 -21.38 14.13 9.89
CA PRO A 44 -20.78 14.60 11.15
C PRO A 44 -20.53 13.43 12.09
N ALA A 45 -19.27 13.29 12.52
CA ALA A 45 -18.90 12.27 13.50
C ALA A 45 -19.58 12.54 14.84
N PRO A 46 -20.06 11.51 15.53
CA PRO A 46 -20.65 11.65 16.84
C PRO A 46 -19.74 12.41 17.81
N ASN A 47 -20.30 13.40 18.50
CA ASN A 47 -19.63 14.20 19.54
C ASN A 47 -18.47 15.13 19.09
N THR A 48 -18.16 15.25 17.80
CA THR A 48 -17.02 16.05 17.35
C THR A 48 -17.36 17.13 16.34
N ASN A 49 -18.51 17.09 15.66
CA ASN A 49 -18.89 17.91 14.52
C ASN A 49 -17.91 17.87 13.33
N LEU A 50 -16.96 16.92 13.32
CA LEU A 50 -16.06 16.69 12.20
C LEU A 50 -16.82 16.04 11.07
N ASP A 51 -16.67 16.55 9.85
CA ASP A 51 -17.24 15.96 8.66
C ASP A 51 -16.42 14.73 8.24
N ARG A 52 -17.03 13.56 8.39
CA ARG A 52 -16.48 12.25 8.03
C ARG A 52 -17.09 11.71 6.73
N SER A 53 -17.53 12.58 5.84
CA SER A 53 -18.03 12.15 4.53
C SER A 53 -16.91 11.65 3.61
N LEU A 54 -17.28 10.78 2.68
CA LEU A 54 -16.36 10.25 1.67
C LEU A 54 -15.72 11.37 0.85
N ARG A 55 -16.51 12.39 0.47
CA ARG A 55 -16.01 13.57 -0.24
C ARG A 55 -14.93 14.32 0.55
N LYS A 56 -15.17 14.55 1.83
CA LYS A 56 -14.21 15.22 2.71
C LYS A 56 -12.94 14.39 2.90
N TYR A 57 -13.10 13.08 3.10
CA TYR A 57 -11.97 12.17 3.22
C TYR A 57 -11.05 12.24 2.01
N ILE A 58 -11.56 11.96 0.81
CA ILE A 58 -10.76 11.98 -0.43
C ILE A 58 -10.06 13.32 -0.62
N PHE A 59 -10.78 14.43 -0.43
CA PHE A 59 -10.20 15.76 -0.55
C PHE A 59 -9.04 15.99 0.44
N SER A 60 -9.21 15.58 1.68
CA SER A 60 -8.19 15.76 2.72
C SER A 60 -6.96 14.89 2.50
N VAL A 61 -7.12 13.57 2.31
CA VAL A 61 -5.98 12.65 2.17
C VAL A 61 -5.22 12.81 0.86
N SER A 62 -5.84 13.43 -0.15
CA SER A 62 -5.20 13.78 -1.42
C SER A 62 -4.60 15.19 -1.43
N TYR A 63 -4.65 15.92 -0.31
CA TYR A 63 -4.23 17.33 -0.20
C TYR A 63 -4.95 18.25 -1.17
N GLY A 64 -6.22 17.97 -1.44
CA GLY A 64 -7.05 18.71 -2.40
C GLY A 64 -6.74 18.42 -3.87
N ARG A 65 -5.92 17.42 -4.18
CA ARG A 65 -5.61 17.06 -5.58
C ARG A 65 -6.71 16.24 -6.24
N ALA A 66 -7.49 15.49 -5.47
CA ALA A 66 -8.60 14.67 -5.92
C ALA A 66 -9.89 15.03 -5.18
N TRP A 67 -11.00 14.98 -5.87
CA TRP A 67 -12.31 15.17 -5.23
C TRP A 67 -13.41 14.41 -5.93
N LEU A 68 -14.41 14.05 -5.15
CA LEU A 68 -15.58 13.32 -5.58
C LEU A 68 -16.64 14.31 -6.09
N ASP A 69 -17.01 14.21 -7.36
CA ASP A 69 -18.16 14.83 -8.00
C ASP A 69 -19.25 13.76 -8.12
N ALA A 70 -20.13 13.68 -7.14
CA ALA A 70 -21.09 12.60 -7.02
C ALA A 70 -22.53 13.10 -7.03
N ASP A 71 -23.43 12.29 -7.58
CA ASP A 71 -24.87 12.44 -7.41
C ASP A 71 -25.47 11.17 -6.80
N VAL A 72 -26.24 11.34 -5.72
CA VAL A 72 -27.02 10.25 -5.13
C VAL A 72 -28.38 10.19 -5.83
N LEU A 73 -28.53 9.20 -6.69
CA LEU A 73 -29.75 9.00 -7.46
C LEU A 73 -30.93 8.57 -6.57
N ASP A 74 -32.12 8.51 -7.17
CA ASP A 74 -33.26 7.95 -6.47
C ASP A 74 -33.04 6.48 -6.15
N THR A 75 -33.56 6.03 -5.00
CA THR A 75 -33.52 4.63 -4.61
C THR A 75 -34.22 3.75 -5.63
N VAL A 76 -33.57 2.68 -6.04
CA VAL A 76 -34.17 1.66 -6.92
C VAL A 76 -34.48 0.39 -6.13
N THR A 77 -35.59 -0.25 -6.47
CA THR A 77 -35.97 -1.56 -5.91
C THR A 77 -35.59 -2.63 -6.93
N VAL A 78 -34.79 -3.59 -6.52
CA VAL A 78 -34.35 -4.70 -7.38
C VAL A 78 -34.52 -6.04 -6.68
N HIS A 79 -34.69 -7.10 -7.46
CA HIS A 79 -34.68 -8.44 -6.91
C HIS A 79 -33.26 -8.83 -6.49
N TRP A 80 -33.14 -9.38 -5.28
CA TRP A 80 -31.89 -9.92 -4.78
C TRP A 80 -31.63 -11.29 -5.38
N GLU A 81 -30.56 -11.44 -6.13
CA GLU A 81 -30.26 -12.66 -6.89
C GLU A 81 -29.55 -13.74 -6.04
N HIS A 82 -29.21 -13.42 -4.78
CA HIS A 82 -28.54 -14.37 -3.92
C HIS A 82 -29.54 -15.38 -3.31
N PRO A 83 -29.43 -16.68 -3.61
CA PRO A 83 -30.23 -17.70 -2.94
C PRO A 83 -29.71 -17.86 -1.50
N GLY A 84 -30.39 -17.24 -0.53
CA GLY A 84 -29.99 -17.21 0.88
C GLY A 84 -29.40 -18.50 1.39
N SER A 85 -28.34 -18.41 2.20
CA SER A 85 -27.67 -19.46 2.99
C SER A 85 -26.47 -20.20 2.40
N ASP A 86 -26.00 -19.94 1.21
CA ASP A 86 -24.75 -20.54 0.75
C ASP A 86 -23.53 -19.68 1.18
N PRO A 87 -22.65 -20.15 2.07
CA PRO A 87 -21.44 -19.42 2.45
C PRO A 87 -20.34 -19.49 1.37
N ASN A 88 -20.66 -19.93 0.16
CA ASN A 88 -19.70 -20.18 -0.92
C ASN A 88 -19.36 -18.92 -1.72
N PRO A 89 -18.12 -18.72 -2.19
CA PRO A 89 -17.62 -17.55 -2.92
C PRO A 89 -18.27 -17.24 -4.28
N SER A 90 -19.23 -18.01 -4.74
CA SER A 90 -20.15 -17.61 -5.83
C SER A 90 -21.00 -16.37 -5.53
N VAL A 91 -21.04 -15.94 -4.29
CA VAL A 91 -21.71 -14.73 -3.78
C VAL A 91 -21.35 -13.48 -4.61
N GLY A 92 -20.09 -13.35 -5.05
CA GLY A 92 -19.64 -12.23 -5.86
C GLY A 92 -20.38 -12.11 -7.21
N ALA A 93 -20.74 -13.24 -7.84
CA ALA A 93 -21.46 -13.24 -9.12
C ALA A 93 -22.93 -12.82 -8.93
N ASP A 94 -23.58 -13.25 -7.85
CA ASP A 94 -24.98 -12.93 -7.56
C ASP A 94 -25.15 -11.47 -7.14
N VAL A 95 -24.22 -10.94 -6.32
CA VAL A 95 -24.18 -9.51 -5.99
C VAL A 95 -23.89 -8.69 -7.24
N GLY A 96 -22.97 -9.12 -8.09
CA GLY A 96 -22.68 -8.49 -9.37
C GLY A 96 -23.91 -8.43 -10.28
N LYS A 97 -24.75 -9.48 -10.30
CA LYS A 97 -26.01 -9.50 -11.04
C LYS A 97 -27.05 -8.55 -10.46
N THR A 98 -27.21 -8.54 -9.13
CA THR A 98 -28.09 -7.58 -8.45
C THR A 98 -27.67 -6.14 -8.72
N MET A 99 -26.36 -5.87 -8.71
CA MET A 99 -25.76 -4.60 -9.07
C MET A 99 -26.07 -4.22 -10.53
N GLY A 100 -25.87 -5.16 -11.47
CA GLY A 100 -26.21 -4.96 -12.87
C GLY A 100 -27.69 -4.60 -13.08
N ASN A 101 -28.59 -5.24 -12.33
CA ASN A 101 -30.03 -4.92 -12.34
C ASN A 101 -30.29 -3.50 -11.80
N ALA A 102 -29.58 -3.09 -10.74
CA ALA A 102 -29.72 -1.74 -10.19
C ALA A 102 -29.25 -0.66 -11.16
N ILE A 103 -28.13 -0.90 -11.86
CA ILE A 103 -27.60 -0.01 -12.89
C ILE A 103 -28.58 0.08 -14.07
N ALA A 104 -29.10 -1.05 -14.52
CA ALA A 104 -30.08 -1.10 -15.62
C ALA A 104 -31.36 -0.34 -15.24
N ALA A 105 -31.87 -0.51 -14.02
CA ALA A 105 -33.05 0.22 -13.52
C ALA A 105 -32.82 1.74 -13.41
N SER A 106 -31.56 2.16 -13.33
CA SER A 106 -31.16 3.57 -13.21
C SER A 106 -30.86 4.23 -14.57
N GLN A 107 -30.91 3.49 -15.69
CA GLN A 107 -30.73 4.06 -17.02
C GLN A 107 -31.91 4.98 -17.40
N PRO A 108 -31.68 6.06 -18.20
CA PRO A 108 -30.39 6.51 -18.73
C PRO A 108 -29.59 7.40 -17.76
N ARG A 109 -30.03 7.60 -16.53
CA ARG A 109 -29.45 8.58 -15.58
C ARG A 109 -27.96 8.34 -15.28
N VAL A 110 -27.49 7.09 -15.34
CA VAL A 110 -26.08 6.74 -15.09
C VAL A 110 -25.16 6.93 -16.29
N SER A 111 -25.68 7.16 -17.49
CA SER A 111 -24.87 7.23 -18.72
C SER A 111 -23.90 8.43 -18.79
N GLY A 112 -24.08 9.43 -17.95
CA GLY A 112 -23.23 10.63 -17.92
C GLY A 112 -22.11 10.57 -16.85
N TYR A 113 -21.95 9.44 -16.16
CA TYR A 113 -20.97 9.26 -15.09
C TYR A 113 -19.84 8.35 -15.52
N ASP A 114 -18.65 8.63 -14.99
CA ASP A 114 -17.47 7.82 -15.26
C ASP A 114 -17.54 6.50 -14.48
N TYR A 115 -18.15 6.54 -13.29
CA TYR A 115 -18.18 5.46 -12.31
C TYR A 115 -19.56 5.30 -11.68
N VAL A 116 -19.85 4.08 -11.20
CA VAL A 116 -21.11 3.80 -10.48
C VAL A 116 -20.84 3.08 -9.18
N MET A 117 -21.31 3.64 -8.08
CA MET A 117 -21.28 3.02 -6.75
C MET A 117 -22.69 2.60 -6.35
N VAL A 118 -22.91 1.32 -6.09
CA VAL A 118 -24.16 0.77 -5.60
C VAL A 118 -24.12 0.65 -4.09
N VAL A 119 -25.13 1.17 -3.41
CA VAL A 119 -25.20 1.14 -1.94
C VAL A 119 -26.35 0.28 -1.50
N PHE A 120 -26.02 -0.75 -0.72
CA PHE A 120 -26.99 -1.65 -0.11
C PHE A 120 -27.32 -1.21 1.32
N PRO A 121 -28.51 -1.56 1.85
CA PRO A 121 -28.85 -1.32 3.26
C PRO A 121 -27.94 -2.16 4.18
N PRO A 122 -27.90 -1.85 5.49
CA PRO A 122 -27.11 -2.59 6.47
C PRO A 122 -27.64 -4.03 6.66
N GLY A 123 -26.82 -4.88 7.26
CA GLY A 123 -27.27 -6.17 7.80
C GLY A 123 -27.32 -7.33 6.82
N ILE A 124 -26.63 -7.27 5.67
CA ILE A 124 -26.45 -8.43 4.80
C ILE A 124 -25.18 -9.18 5.28
N PRO A 125 -25.34 -10.32 5.97
CA PRO A 125 -24.19 -11.02 6.55
C PRO A 125 -23.31 -11.68 5.48
N ASN A 126 -21.99 -11.77 5.78
CA ASN A 126 -21.01 -12.51 5.00
C ASN A 126 -20.70 -11.97 3.59
N ILE A 127 -21.14 -10.77 3.25
CA ILE A 127 -20.78 -10.11 1.98
C ILE A 127 -19.88 -8.93 2.31
N ARG A 128 -18.71 -8.88 1.67
CA ARG A 128 -17.77 -7.73 1.76
C ARG A 128 -18.07 -6.77 0.61
N SER A 129 -17.74 -5.51 0.80
CA SER A 129 -17.67 -4.53 -0.28
C SER A 129 -16.71 -5.00 -1.38
N TRP A 130 -16.94 -4.56 -2.60
CA TRP A 130 -16.09 -4.93 -3.72
C TRP A 130 -16.16 -3.90 -4.84
N ALA A 131 -15.07 -3.76 -5.60
CA ALA A 131 -15.02 -2.98 -6.82
C ALA A 131 -14.71 -3.87 -8.03
N PHE A 132 -15.27 -3.49 -9.19
CA PHE A 132 -15.06 -4.16 -10.46
C PHE A 132 -14.54 -3.15 -11.47
N TRP A 133 -13.47 -3.51 -12.16
CA TRP A 133 -12.91 -2.74 -13.27
C TRP A 133 -12.63 -3.66 -14.45
N GLY A 134 -12.76 -3.11 -15.66
CA GLY A 134 -12.60 -3.86 -16.90
C GLY A 134 -13.93 -4.16 -17.61
N GLY A 135 -13.93 -4.03 -18.93
CA GLY A 135 -15.06 -4.40 -19.80
C GLY A 135 -16.23 -3.41 -19.89
N GLY A 136 -16.10 -2.18 -19.33
CA GLY A 136 -17.17 -1.18 -19.38
C GLY A 136 -17.02 -0.10 -18.31
N GLN A 137 -18.13 0.44 -17.84
CA GLN A 137 -18.15 1.40 -16.74
C GLN A 137 -17.72 0.71 -15.43
N ALA A 138 -16.66 1.22 -14.78
CA ALA A 138 -16.19 0.67 -13.53
C ALA A 138 -17.24 0.88 -12.43
N THR A 139 -17.41 -0.14 -11.61
CA THR A 139 -18.49 -0.19 -10.61
C THR A 139 -17.98 -0.71 -9.27
N SER A 140 -18.59 -0.25 -8.18
CA SER A 140 -18.36 -0.81 -6.85
C SER A 140 -19.68 -0.98 -6.10
N TYR A 141 -19.67 -1.79 -5.05
CA TYR A 141 -20.76 -1.81 -4.10
C TYR A 141 -20.26 -1.76 -2.66
N VAL A 142 -21.03 -1.10 -1.81
CA VAL A 142 -20.79 -0.95 -0.39
C VAL A 142 -22.09 -1.12 0.39
N PHE A 143 -21.96 -1.35 1.69
CA PHE A 143 -23.11 -1.35 2.60
C PHE A 143 -23.14 -0.09 3.43
N LEU A 144 -24.34 0.40 3.78
CA LEU A 144 -24.48 1.65 4.51
C LEU A 144 -23.75 1.63 5.86
N ASP A 145 -23.70 0.49 6.53
CA ASP A 145 -23.04 0.28 7.81
C ASP A 145 -21.53 -0.02 7.71
N ASN A 146 -20.98 -0.07 6.51
CA ASN A 146 -19.55 -0.16 6.34
C ASN A 146 -18.84 1.09 6.92
N PRO A 147 -17.65 0.94 7.53
CA PRO A 147 -16.85 2.08 7.95
C PRO A 147 -16.46 2.95 6.74
N LEU A 148 -16.13 4.22 6.99
CA LEU A 148 -15.75 5.18 5.95
C LEU A 148 -14.60 4.65 5.08
N GLY A 149 -13.61 3.99 5.69
CA GLY A 149 -12.50 3.41 4.97
C GLY A 149 -12.93 2.37 3.94
N ALA A 150 -13.92 1.50 4.24
CA ALA A 150 -14.42 0.56 3.23
C ALA A 150 -15.05 1.27 2.02
N TRP A 151 -15.77 2.38 2.25
CA TRP A 151 -16.29 3.19 1.15
C TRP A 151 -15.17 3.82 0.32
N ALA A 152 -14.12 4.29 0.98
CA ALA A 152 -12.97 4.88 0.33
C ALA A 152 -12.16 3.84 -0.45
N MET A 153 -11.87 2.69 0.14
CA MET A 153 -11.14 1.59 -0.49
C MET A 153 -11.82 1.15 -1.80
N GLU A 154 -13.14 0.89 -1.76
CA GLU A 154 -13.86 0.48 -2.96
C GLU A 154 -13.94 1.59 -4.03
N LEU A 155 -14.01 2.85 -3.61
CA LEU A 155 -13.93 3.98 -4.53
C LEU A 155 -12.52 4.09 -5.16
N LEU A 156 -11.47 3.90 -4.39
CA LEU A 156 -10.09 3.95 -4.86
C LEU A 156 -9.80 2.80 -5.84
N HIS A 157 -10.21 1.58 -5.52
CA HIS A 157 -10.15 0.46 -6.46
C HIS A 157 -10.84 0.80 -7.79
N MET A 158 -12.07 1.28 -7.71
CA MET A 158 -12.89 1.59 -8.88
C MET A 158 -12.27 2.67 -9.77
N VAL A 159 -11.69 3.71 -9.17
CA VAL A 159 -11.19 4.89 -9.90
C VAL A 159 -9.75 4.72 -10.37
N THR A 160 -8.90 4.05 -9.61
CA THR A 160 -7.46 3.98 -9.86
C THR A 160 -6.98 2.60 -10.30
N GLU A 161 -7.83 1.57 -10.21
CA GLU A 161 -7.45 0.17 -10.44
C GLU A 161 -6.29 -0.28 -9.51
N PHE A 162 -6.11 0.43 -8.40
CA PHE A 162 -5.12 0.07 -7.39
C PHE A 162 -5.63 -1.15 -6.62
N GLY A 163 -4.84 -2.18 -6.48
CA GLY A 163 -5.24 -3.41 -5.80
C GLY A 163 -5.06 -3.33 -4.29
N ASP A 164 -5.54 -4.36 -3.59
CA ASP A 164 -5.34 -4.50 -2.16
C ASP A 164 -3.87 -4.67 -1.80
N LEU A 165 -3.46 -4.07 -0.67
CA LEU A 165 -2.11 -4.23 -0.11
C LEU A 165 -2.01 -5.41 0.88
N TYR A 166 -3.13 -5.98 1.30
CA TYR A 166 -3.10 -7.23 2.08
C TYR A 166 -2.77 -8.41 1.18
N GLY A 167 -1.80 -9.22 1.61
CA GLY A 167 -1.39 -10.43 0.90
C GLY A 167 -1.93 -11.71 1.52
N PRO A 168 -1.77 -12.85 0.86
CA PRO A 168 -2.14 -14.14 1.45
C PRO A 168 -1.38 -14.37 2.76
N PRO A 169 -2.06 -14.83 3.84
CA PRO A 169 -1.56 -14.82 5.22
C PRO A 169 -0.29 -15.63 5.48
N ALA A 170 0.15 -16.47 4.53
CA ALA A 170 1.15 -17.50 4.79
C ALA A 170 2.57 -17.19 4.32
N SER A 171 2.83 -16.11 3.58
CA SER A 171 4.10 -15.99 2.86
C SER A 171 4.96 -14.76 3.15
N ARG A 172 4.46 -13.76 3.88
CA ARG A 172 5.22 -12.52 4.15
C ARG A 172 4.95 -11.94 5.54
N PRO A 173 5.93 -11.21 6.13
CA PRO A 173 5.90 -10.96 7.56
C PRO A 173 4.76 -10.05 8.02
N LEU A 174 4.47 -8.94 7.35
CA LEU A 174 3.40 -8.03 7.76
C LEU A 174 3.00 -7.14 6.56
N SER A 175 1.70 -7.03 6.30
CA SER A 175 1.16 -5.98 5.45
C SER A 175 1.22 -4.62 6.15
N PRO A 176 1.00 -3.49 5.46
CA PRO A 176 0.95 -2.16 6.07
C PRO A 176 -0.01 -2.03 7.25
N GLY A 177 -1.08 -2.82 7.30
CA GLY A 177 -2.09 -2.75 8.34
C GLY A 177 -2.76 -1.38 8.39
N ASN A 178 -3.08 -0.93 9.60
CA ASN A 178 -3.67 0.40 9.83
C ASN A 178 -2.69 1.57 9.55
N LEU A 179 -1.76 1.41 8.63
CA LEU A 179 -0.91 2.48 8.10
C LEU A 179 -1.21 2.78 6.62
N ASP A 180 -2.11 2.01 6.00
CA ASP A 180 -2.57 2.26 4.64
C ASP A 180 -4.03 1.87 4.47
N GLU A 181 -4.82 2.77 3.89
CA GLU A 181 -6.22 2.58 3.54
C GLU A 181 -6.45 1.32 2.69
N MET A 182 -5.54 1.05 1.74
CA MET A 182 -5.66 -0.07 0.79
C MET A 182 -5.29 -1.43 1.40
N ASP A 183 -4.96 -1.49 2.68
CA ASP A 183 -4.74 -2.74 3.41
C ASP A 183 -5.86 -3.05 4.42
N THR A 184 -6.36 -2.01 5.08
CA THR A 184 -7.46 -2.17 6.03
C THR A 184 -8.54 -1.15 5.75
N SER A 185 -9.79 -1.50 5.88
CA SER A 185 -10.92 -0.60 5.65
C SER A 185 -11.05 0.52 6.70
N GLY A 186 -9.94 1.00 7.25
CA GLY A 186 -9.89 2.12 8.19
C GLY A 186 -9.67 3.45 7.45
N ALA A 187 -10.36 4.51 7.81
CA ALA A 187 -10.15 5.82 7.20
C ALA A 187 -8.93 6.51 7.81
N MET A 188 -7.76 6.27 7.26
CA MET A 188 -6.49 6.92 7.58
C MET A 188 -5.83 7.47 6.32
N HIS A 189 -4.77 8.25 6.46
CA HIS A 189 -3.96 8.61 5.30
C HIS A 189 -3.31 7.37 4.69
N PRO A 190 -3.50 7.11 3.38
CA PRO A 190 -2.71 6.10 2.67
C PRO A 190 -1.21 6.36 2.80
N SER A 191 -0.39 5.32 2.71
CA SER A 191 1.08 5.45 2.73
C SER A 191 1.60 6.35 1.62
N THR A 192 2.83 6.82 1.76
CA THR A 192 3.53 7.55 0.68
C THR A 192 3.53 6.76 -0.62
N PHE A 193 3.71 5.43 -0.57
CA PHE A 193 3.67 4.58 -1.75
C PHE A 193 2.33 4.67 -2.49
N THR A 194 1.23 4.50 -1.78
CA THR A 194 -0.13 4.59 -2.33
C THR A 194 -0.42 5.99 -2.87
N LYS A 195 -0.06 7.05 -2.13
CA LYS A 195 -0.26 8.44 -2.57
C LYS A 195 0.53 8.80 -3.83
N LEU A 196 1.77 8.33 -3.96
CA LEU A 196 2.57 8.49 -5.19
C LEU A 196 1.91 7.76 -6.37
N SER A 197 1.46 6.53 -6.15
CA SER A 197 0.78 5.72 -7.17
C SER A 197 -0.51 6.37 -7.65
N MET A 198 -1.23 7.04 -6.77
CA MET A 198 -2.46 7.77 -7.09
C MET A 198 -2.23 9.18 -7.66
N GLY A 199 -1.00 9.68 -7.67
CA GLY A 199 -0.66 11.04 -8.11
C GLY A 199 -1.01 12.13 -7.08
N TRP A 200 -1.15 11.77 -5.81
CA TRP A 200 -1.47 12.70 -4.71
C TRP A 200 -0.23 13.33 -4.08
N LEU A 201 0.92 12.75 -4.32
CA LEU A 201 2.23 13.31 -3.98
C LEU A 201 3.09 13.44 -5.24
N ASP A 202 3.95 14.45 -5.25
CA ASP A 202 4.96 14.62 -6.28
C ASP A 202 6.19 13.76 -5.94
N ALA A 203 6.85 13.22 -6.95
CA ALA A 203 8.07 12.44 -6.76
C ALA A 203 9.17 13.23 -6.04
N ASP A 204 9.20 14.55 -6.23
CA ASP A 204 10.17 15.46 -5.58
C ASP A 204 9.96 15.59 -4.06
N SER A 205 8.78 15.21 -3.55
CA SER A 205 8.50 15.12 -2.11
C SER A 205 9.24 13.97 -1.44
N VAL A 206 9.78 13.03 -2.23
CA VAL A 206 10.48 11.85 -1.75
C VAL A 206 11.96 11.93 -2.09
N LYS A 207 12.82 11.86 -1.08
CA LYS A 207 14.27 11.89 -1.27
C LYS A 207 14.81 10.49 -1.53
N VAL A 208 15.37 10.28 -2.72
CA VAL A 208 16.06 9.04 -3.08
C VAL A 208 17.50 9.08 -2.55
N LEU A 209 17.92 8.05 -1.81
CA LEU A 209 19.20 7.97 -1.15
C LEU A 209 19.91 6.64 -1.43
N ASP A 210 21.23 6.69 -1.53
CA ASP A 210 22.10 5.53 -1.38
C ASP A 210 22.38 5.33 0.14
N PRO A 211 21.88 4.27 0.75
CA PRO A 211 22.06 4.07 2.21
C PRO A 211 23.49 3.79 2.64
N ARG A 212 24.41 3.61 1.68
CA ARG A 212 25.86 3.50 1.94
C ARG A 212 26.50 4.87 2.18
N GLN A 213 25.79 5.96 1.95
CA GLN A 213 26.25 7.32 2.24
C GLN A 213 25.55 7.85 3.49
N PRO A 214 26.30 8.36 4.48
CA PRO A 214 25.66 8.95 5.65
C PRO A 214 24.92 10.23 5.27
N SER A 215 23.72 10.41 5.82
CA SER A 215 22.92 11.61 5.55
C SER A 215 21.92 11.87 6.68
N ASP A 216 21.55 13.14 6.84
CA ASP A 216 20.56 13.61 7.82
C ASP A 216 19.42 14.31 7.12
N HIS A 217 18.21 14.04 7.56
CA HIS A 217 16.97 14.57 6.98
C HIS A 217 15.95 14.90 8.06
N ILE A 218 14.99 15.74 7.71
CA ILE A 218 13.78 15.95 8.50
C ILE A 218 12.60 15.38 7.70
N LEU A 219 11.92 14.39 8.27
CA LEU A 219 10.70 13.84 7.71
C LEU A 219 9.50 14.66 8.11
N HIS A 220 8.72 15.08 7.12
CA HIS A 220 7.45 15.79 7.28
C HIS A 220 6.29 14.79 7.40
N PRO A 221 5.42 14.92 8.41
CA PRO A 221 4.32 13.98 8.59
C PRO A 221 3.34 13.95 7.42
N LEU A 222 2.87 12.76 7.07
CA LEU A 222 1.87 12.58 6.01
C LEU A 222 0.54 13.27 6.28
N ALA A 223 0.15 13.44 7.55
CA ALA A 223 -1.09 14.12 7.92
C ALA A 223 -1.05 15.64 7.72
N LEU A 224 0.13 16.21 7.43
CA LEU A 224 0.26 17.64 7.18
C LEU A 224 0.18 17.99 5.68
N LEU A 225 -0.16 19.24 5.40
CA LEU A 225 -0.30 19.75 4.04
C LEU A 225 0.99 19.57 3.23
N GLN A 226 0.83 19.19 1.97
CA GLN A 226 1.93 19.01 1.01
C GLN A 226 1.92 20.13 -0.05
N PRO A 227 3.06 20.53 -0.62
CA PRO A 227 4.42 19.99 -0.35
C PRO A 227 4.97 20.38 1.03
N PRO A 228 5.97 19.62 1.52
CA PRO A 228 6.66 19.97 2.76
C PRO A 228 7.43 21.28 2.63
N PRO A 229 7.81 21.96 3.74
CA PRO A 229 8.79 23.04 3.73
C PRO A 229 10.12 22.62 3.08
N ASP A 230 10.86 23.57 2.51
CA ASP A 230 12.09 23.32 1.73
C ASP A 230 13.17 22.51 2.45
N ASP A 231 13.21 22.59 3.80
CA ASP A 231 14.17 21.86 4.64
C ASP A 231 13.71 20.43 5.01
N ARG A 232 12.54 20.00 4.53
CA ARG A 232 11.91 18.72 4.88
C ARG A 232 11.56 17.91 3.64
N VAL A 233 11.37 16.61 3.86
CA VAL A 233 10.88 15.67 2.83
C VAL A 233 9.74 14.82 3.40
N THR A 234 8.81 14.41 2.56
CA THR A 234 7.67 13.57 3.00
C THR A 234 8.13 12.16 3.34
N ALA A 235 9.06 11.61 2.55
CA ALA A 235 9.62 10.28 2.78
C ALA A 235 11.05 10.14 2.25
N LEU A 236 11.74 9.11 2.74
CA LEU A 236 13.02 8.65 2.21
C LEU A 236 12.83 7.34 1.45
N LYS A 237 13.39 7.26 0.23
CA LYS A 237 13.50 6.05 -0.57
C LYS A 237 14.95 5.59 -0.52
N LEU A 238 15.24 4.53 0.26
CA LEU A 238 16.58 3.97 0.45
C LEU A 238 16.75 2.77 -0.50
N GLN A 239 17.54 2.91 -1.54
CA GLN A 239 17.74 1.85 -2.52
C GLN A 239 18.49 0.65 -1.93
N ILE A 240 17.98 -0.57 -2.08
CA ILE A 240 18.58 -1.80 -1.57
C ILE A 240 19.51 -2.39 -2.63
N ASP A 241 18.98 -2.88 -3.73
CA ASP A 241 19.71 -3.61 -4.77
C ASP A 241 19.40 -3.12 -6.19
N ARG A 242 18.17 -2.70 -6.46
CA ARG A 242 17.69 -2.20 -7.75
C ARG A 242 16.74 -1.02 -7.56
N SER A 243 16.43 -0.28 -8.60
CA SER A 243 15.65 0.96 -8.52
C SER A 243 14.21 0.76 -8.05
N ASP A 244 13.65 -0.43 -8.26
CA ASP A 244 12.30 -0.85 -7.93
C ASP A 244 12.20 -1.69 -6.64
N HIS A 245 13.34 -1.87 -5.92
CA HIS A 245 13.39 -2.50 -4.61
C HIS A 245 14.13 -1.61 -3.59
N TYR A 246 13.39 -1.13 -2.59
CA TYR A 246 13.87 -0.11 -1.66
C TYR A 246 13.15 -0.15 -0.32
N LEU A 247 13.75 0.45 0.70
CA LEU A 247 13.01 0.81 1.90
C LEU A 247 12.38 2.20 1.72
N LEU A 248 11.11 2.31 2.08
CA LEU A 248 10.39 3.57 2.18
C LEU A 248 10.22 3.93 3.65
N VAL A 249 10.61 5.15 4.03
CA VAL A 249 10.54 5.63 5.42
C VAL A 249 9.69 6.88 5.44
N GLU A 250 8.65 6.90 6.27
CA GLU A 250 7.73 8.03 6.42
C GLU A 250 7.42 8.33 7.88
N ALA A 251 7.01 9.56 8.17
CA ALA A 251 6.55 9.97 9.49
C ALA A 251 5.02 9.93 9.57
N ARG A 252 4.51 9.27 10.61
CA ARG A 252 3.07 9.15 10.91
C ARG A 252 2.79 9.77 12.28
N GLU A 253 1.84 10.69 12.34
CA GLU A 253 1.49 11.41 13.57
C GLU A 253 -0.01 11.72 13.63
N TRP A 254 -0.56 11.77 14.84
CA TRP A 254 -1.98 12.07 15.11
C TRP A 254 -2.30 13.56 14.97
N LEU A 255 -2.06 14.12 13.78
CA LEU A 255 -2.16 15.58 13.55
C LEU A 255 -3.51 15.99 12.97
N ASP A 256 -4.24 15.09 12.34
CA ASP A 256 -5.56 15.35 11.78
C ASP A 256 -6.62 14.32 12.23
N GLU A 257 -7.86 14.49 11.76
CA GLU A 257 -8.98 13.62 12.11
C GLU A 257 -8.87 12.20 11.55
N TYR A 258 -8.04 11.94 10.55
CA TYR A 258 -7.92 10.64 9.89
C TYR A 258 -6.78 9.80 10.47
N ASP A 259 -5.61 10.38 10.71
CA ASP A 259 -4.52 9.63 11.35
C ASP A 259 -4.72 9.54 12.88
N ARG A 260 -5.55 10.40 13.48
CA ARG A 260 -5.81 10.33 14.92
C ARG A 260 -6.61 9.10 15.28
N ASN A 261 -6.07 8.28 16.16
CA ASN A 261 -6.79 7.14 16.73
C ASN A 261 -7.93 7.67 17.63
N THR A 262 -9.15 7.65 17.12
CA THR A 262 -10.34 8.09 17.86
C THR A 262 -10.95 6.88 18.57
N PRO A 263 -11.03 6.85 19.91
CA PRO A 263 -11.61 5.74 20.65
C PRO A 263 -13.04 5.43 20.18
N GLY A 264 -13.31 4.16 19.87
CA GLY A 264 -14.61 3.67 19.41
C GLY A 264 -14.83 3.74 17.90
N LEU A 265 -13.91 4.34 17.15
CA LEU A 265 -13.81 4.20 15.69
C LEU A 265 -12.62 3.28 15.42
N ALA A 266 -12.79 2.27 14.59
CA ALA A 266 -11.69 1.41 14.15
C ALA A 266 -10.85 2.11 13.07
N GLU A 267 -10.52 3.38 13.29
CA GLU A 267 -9.96 4.31 12.32
C GLU A 267 -8.74 5.03 12.91
N GLY A 268 -7.84 5.45 12.03
CA GLY A 268 -6.59 6.09 12.39
C GLY A 268 -5.42 5.13 12.57
N ILE A 269 -4.23 5.69 12.63
CA ILE A 269 -3.01 4.91 12.81
C ILE A 269 -2.87 4.41 14.26
N PRO A 270 -2.35 3.19 14.45
CA PRO A 270 -2.27 2.60 15.79
C PRO A 270 -1.23 3.28 16.68
N ILE A 271 -0.19 3.85 16.10
CA ILE A 271 0.94 4.42 16.82
C ILE A 271 1.63 5.52 16.01
N GLU A 272 2.02 6.61 16.68
CA GLU A 272 2.85 7.66 16.10
C GLU A 272 4.32 7.26 16.03
N GLY A 273 5.05 7.77 15.05
CA GLY A 273 6.47 7.57 14.84
C GLY A 273 6.81 7.32 13.37
N LEU A 274 8.01 6.86 13.10
CA LEU A 274 8.35 6.46 11.74
C LEU A 274 7.80 5.07 11.44
N ALA A 275 7.35 4.91 10.20
CA ALA A 275 7.09 3.63 9.57
C ALA A 275 8.19 3.34 8.54
N VAL A 276 8.63 2.10 8.48
CA VAL A 276 9.61 1.60 7.52
C VAL A 276 8.96 0.45 6.76
N TYR A 277 8.89 0.59 5.45
CA TYR A 277 8.36 -0.43 4.55
C TYR A 277 9.46 -0.94 3.63
N ASP A 278 9.38 -2.22 3.32
CA ASP A 278 10.10 -2.82 2.20
C ASP A 278 9.16 -2.80 0.99
N VAL A 279 9.62 -2.18 -0.08
CA VAL A 279 8.87 -2.03 -1.32
C VAL A 279 9.57 -2.79 -2.43
N ASP A 280 8.87 -3.74 -3.04
CA ASP A 280 9.29 -4.43 -4.25
C ASP A 280 8.20 -4.25 -5.32
N GLU A 281 8.40 -3.29 -6.21
CA GLU A 281 7.42 -2.94 -7.26
C GLU A 281 7.23 -4.05 -8.31
N THR A 282 8.05 -5.09 -8.29
CA THR A 282 7.92 -6.25 -9.20
C THR A 282 6.97 -7.33 -8.65
N THR A 283 6.50 -7.19 -7.43
CA THR A 283 5.58 -8.13 -6.78
C THR A 283 4.25 -7.46 -6.46
N TRP A 284 3.22 -8.26 -6.22
CA TRP A 284 1.96 -7.77 -5.70
C TRP A 284 1.51 -8.59 -4.47
N PRO A 285 1.14 -7.97 -3.37
CA PRO A 285 1.30 -6.53 -3.05
C PRO A 285 2.77 -6.14 -2.96
N PRO A 286 3.10 -4.88 -3.29
CA PRO A 286 4.49 -4.42 -3.36
C PRO A 286 5.05 -3.90 -2.03
N LEU A 287 4.19 -3.63 -1.04
CA LEU A 287 4.50 -2.88 0.19
C LEU A 287 4.40 -3.78 1.43
N TRP A 288 5.47 -3.84 2.23
CA TRP A 288 5.58 -4.69 3.41
C TRP A 288 6.11 -3.91 4.60
N LEU A 289 5.40 -3.95 5.72
CA LEU A 289 5.82 -3.27 6.95
C LEU A 289 7.01 -4.00 7.59
N ARG A 290 8.10 -3.27 7.84
CA ARG A 290 9.29 -3.74 8.56
C ARG A 290 9.35 -3.22 9.98
N ALA A 291 8.96 -1.96 10.19
CA ALA A 291 8.91 -1.35 11.51
C ALA A 291 7.88 -0.23 11.54
N GLN A 292 7.32 0.03 12.72
CA GLN A 292 6.43 1.16 12.96
C GLN A 292 6.63 1.72 14.37
N GLY A 293 6.19 2.96 14.58
CA GLY A 293 6.23 3.60 15.88
C GLY A 293 7.64 3.93 16.37
N LEU A 294 8.61 4.04 15.45
CA LEU A 294 9.96 4.42 15.82
C LEU A 294 9.99 5.90 16.19
N LYS A 295 10.39 6.19 17.43
CA LYS A 295 10.49 7.55 18.00
C LYS A 295 11.93 7.87 18.39
N SER A 296 12.16 9.05 18.92
CA SER A 296 13.49 9.53 19.33
C SER A 296 14.26 8.46 20.11
N SER A 297 15.51 8.27 19.73
CA SER A 297 16.43 7.24 20.23
C SER A 297 16.16 5.80 19.77
N ASN A 298 15.12 5.55 18.99
CA ASN A 298 14.97 4.27 18.30
C ASN A 298 15.88 4.18 17.08
N GLU A 299 16.21 2.97 16.70
CA GLU A 299 16.87 2.69 15.44
C GLU A 299 16.28 1.45 14.77
N TYR A 300 16.31 1.44 13.44
CA TYR A 300 16.03 0.28 12.61
C TYR A 300 17.32 -0.12 11.90
N VAL A 301 17.69 -1.38 11.98
CA VAL A 301 18.83 -1.95 11.25
C VAL A 301 18.26 -2.69 10.05
N SER A 302 18.80 -2.41 8.85
CA SER A 302 18.39 -3.12 7.62
C SER A 302 18.64 -4.62 7.75
N ASP A 303 17.78 -5.43 7.12
CA ASP A 303 17.84 -6.90 7.22
C ASP A 303 19.22 -7.44 6.75
N ASP A 304 19.83 -6.78 5.78
CA ASP A 304 21.17 -7.07 5.27
C ASP A 304 22.31 -6.47 6.12
N GLN A 305 21.98 -5.81 7.23
CA GLN A 305 22.91 -5.17 8.17
C GLN A 305 23.91 -4.18 7.54
N ARG A 306 23.56 -3.57 6.39
CA ARG A 306 24.45 -2.62 5.71
C ARG A 306 24.32 -1.18 6.20
N PHE A 307 23.19 -0.85 6.80
CA PHE A 307 22.94 0.49 7.33
C PHE A 307 21.91 0.43 8.46
N LYS A 308 21.79 1.53 9.16
CA LYS A 308 20.72 1.76 10.12
C LYS A 308 20.08 3.13 9.95
N ILE A 309 18.82 3.20 10.28
CA ILE A 309 18.00 4.41 10.35
C ILE A 309 17.92 4.79 11.81
N LYS A 310 18.48 5.93 12.21
CA LYS A 310 18.37 6.47 13.56
C LYS A 310 17.31 7.54 13.59
N VAL A 311 16.41 7.45 14.57
CA VAL A 311 15.38 8.46 14.80
C VAL A 311 15.90 9.46 15.82
N GLY A 312 16.07 10.70 15.40
CA GLY A 312 16.48 11.83 16.25
C GLY A 312 15.31 12.47 16.98
N ALA A 313 15.47 13.73 17.33
CA ALA A 313 14.45 14.48 18.04
C ALA A 313 13.21 14.70 17.16
N HIS A 314 12.04 14.72 17.80
CA HIS A 314 10.81 15.24 17.20
C HIS A 314 10.97 16.74 16.94
N VAL A 315 10.51 17.21 15.79
CA VAL A 315 10.68 18.59 15.32
C VAL A 315 9.43 19.41 15.63
N SER A 316 9.64 20.65 16.04
CA SER A 316 8.51 21.59 16.22
C SER A 316 7.71 21.74 14.92
N GLY A 317 6.39 21.65 15.02
CA GLY A 317 5.50 21.65 13.86
C GLY A 317 5.33 20.29 13.20
N GLY A 318 5.79 19.21 13.85
CA GLY A 318 5.65 17.81 13.42
C GLY A 318 6.86 17.26 12.68
N GLY A 319 7.01 15.95 12.75
CA GLY A 319 8.06 15.20 12.08
C GLY A 319 9.27 14.87 12.94
N TYR A 320 10.21 14.17 12.35
CA TYR A 320 11.39 13.65 13.05
C TYR A 320 12.67 13.92 12.27
N ASN A 321 13.74 14.23 13.02
CA ASN A 321 15.09 14.12 12.46
C ASN A 321 15.42 12.64 12.23
N VAL A 322 16.00 12.34 11.08
CA VAL A 322 16.36 10.98 10.69
C VAL A 322 17.77 10.96 10.14
N SER A 323 18.61 10.08 10.65
CA SER A 323 19.98 9.87 10.15
C SER A 323 20.09 8.49 9.51
N ILE A 324 20.61 8.45 8.31
CA ILE A 324 21.03 7.21 7.65
C ILE A 324 22.49 6.98 7.97
N VAL A 325 22.80 5.88 8.63
CA VAL A 325 24.16 5.55 9.11
C VAL A 325 24.60 4.24 8.49
N PRO A 326 25.55 4.28 7.54
CA PRO A 326 26.17 3.07 7.00
C PRO A 326 26.80 2.24 8.11
N LEU A 327 26.65 0.93 8.03
CA LEU A 327 27.34 -0.01 8.91
C LEU A 327 28.56 -0.57 8.20
N PRO A 328 29.64 -0.85 8.95
CA PRO A 328 30.82 -1.48 8.36
C PRO A 328 30.43 -2.86 7.80
N GLU A 329 30.92 -3.15 6.61
CA GLU A 329 30.71 -4.46 6.02
C GLU A 329 31.31 -5.56 6.93
N PRO A 330 30.63 -6.69 7.12
CA PRO A 330 31.17 -7.80 7.89
C PRO A 330 32.56 -8.23 7.37
N GLN A 331 33.52 -8.45 8.26
CA GLN A 331 34.88 -8.86 7.88
C GLN A 331 34.88 -10.09 6.96
N ARG A 332 33.95 -11.01 7.21
CA ARG A 332 33.77 -12.21 6.39
C ARG A 332 33.45 -11.90 4.91
N CYS A 333 32.78 -10.79 4.61
CA CYS A 333 32.53 -10.35 3.22
C CYS A 333 33.85 -9.93 2.53
N ALA A 334 34.74 -9.25 3.24
CA ALA A 334 36.06 -8.91 2.74
C ALA A 334 36.89 -10.16 2.46
N ASP A 335 36.87 -11.13 3.39
CA ASP A 335 37.58 -12.42 3.24
C ASP A 335 37.05 -13.21 2.04
N ILE A 336 35.72 -13.25 1.84
CA ILE A 336 35.11 -13.92 0.69
C ILE A 336 35.54 -13.27 -0.64
N ARG A 337 35.49 -11.94 -0.73
CA ARG A 337 35.97 -11.22 -1.95
C ARG A 337 37.43 -11.52 -2.24
N GLN A 338 38.27 -11.50 -1.22
CA GLN A 338 39.71 -11.80 -1.37
C GLN A 338 39.91 -13.24 -1.89
N ALA A 339 39.19 -14.22 -1.31
CA ALA A 339 39.28 -15.62 -1.72
C ALA A 339 38.80 -15.83 -3.17
N ILE A 340 37.70 -15.18 -3.56
CA ILE A 340 37.21 -15.21 -4.97
C ILE A 340 38.25 -14.59 -5.91
N ALA A 341 38.83 -13.45 -5.54
CA ALA A 341 39.85 -12.79 -6.36
C ALA A 341 41.10 -13.69 -6.55
N ALA A 342 41.58 -14.30 -5.47
CA ALA A 342 42.71 -15.22 -5.51
C ALA A 342 42.41 -16.43 -6.41
N ALA A 343 41.25 -17.06 -6.28
CA ALA A 343 40.85 -18.19 -7.12
C ALA A 343 40.73 -17.81 -8.61
N LYS A 344 40.24 -16.62 -8.92
CA LYS A 344 40.21 -16.12 -10.32
C LYS A 344 41.64 -15.92 -10.92
N ILE A 345 42.58 -15.40 -10.13
CA ILE A 345 43.96 -15.23 -10.53
C ILE A 345 44.58 -16.61 -10.83
N GLU A 346 44.39 -17.59 -9.95
CA GLU A 346 44.90 -18.94 -10.09
C GLU A 346 44.31 -19.65 -11.33
N ILE A 347 43.02 -19.50 -11.59
CA ILE A 347 42.39 -20.00 -12.82
C ILE A 347 43.05 -19.41 -14.05
N SER A 348 43.31 -18.11 -14.06
CA SER A 348 43.99 -17.44 -15.20
C SER A 348 45.41 -17.96 -15.43
N ALA A 349 46.13 -18.23 -14.34
CA ALA A 349 47.48 -18.83 -14.44
C ALA A 349 47.43 -20.26 -15.02
N LEU A 350 46.53 -21.10 -14.53
CA LEU A 350 46.30 -22.47 -15.03
C LEU A 350 45.84 -22.49 -16.50
N GLN A 351 45.00 -21.54 -16.90
CA GLN A 351 44.61 -21.40 -18.31
C GLN A 351 45.80 -21.05 -19.22
N THR A 352 46.74 -20.27 -18.71
CA THR A 352 47.96 -19.94 -19.43
C THR A 352 48.89 -21.17 -19.53
N GLU A 353 49.04 -21.95 -18.45
CA GLU A 353 49.79 -23.18 -18.41
C GLU A 353 49.22 -24.25 -19.36
N LEU A 354 47.89 -24.35 -19.46
CA LEU A 354 47.20 -25.29 -20.38
C LEU A 354 47.62 -25.16 -21.83
N HIS A 355 48.08 -23.97 -22.26
CA HIS A 355 48.53 -23.70 -23.63
C HIS A 355 50.03 -23.94 -23.84
N GLN A 356 50.76 -24.43 -22.82
CA GLN A 356 52.19 -24.69 -22.96
C GLN A 356 52.45 -26.13 -23.46
N PRO A 357 53.47 -26.34 -24.31
CA PRO A 357 53.86 -27.67 -24.77
C PRO A 357 54.23 -28.57 -23.58
N GLY A 358 53.62 -29.74 -23.49
CA GLY A 358 53.86 -30.72 -22.42
C GLY A 358 53.06 -30.55 -21.14
N ALA A 359 52.09 -29.63 -21.12
CA ALA A 359 51.18 -29.47 -20.01
C ALA A 359 50.33 -30.73 -19.75
N ASN A 360 50.12 -31.04 -18.48
CA ASN A 360 49.19 -32.12 -18.09
C ASN A 360 47.73 -31.60 -18.11
N GLU A 361 47.16 -31.60 -19.32
CA GLU A 361 45.79 -31.03 -19.54
C GLU A 361 44.75 -31.57 -18.61
N ALA A 362 44.72 -32.89 -18.33
CA ALA A 362 43.70 -33.51 -17.47
C ALA A 362 43.80 -33.02 -16.01
N GLN A 363 44.99 -32.82 -15.51
CA GLN A 363 45.24 -32.32 -14.18
C GLN A 363 44.85 -30.83 -14.06
N ILE A 364 45.25 -30.02 -15.00
CA ILE A 364 44.96 -28.58 -15.05
C ILE A 364 43.43 -28.33 -15.13
N VAL A 365 42.75 -29.03 -16.03
CA VAL A 365 41.32 -28.92 -16.18
C VAL A 365 40.59 -29.33 -14.88
N ARG A 366 41.08 -30.33 -14.14
CA ARG A 366 40.53 -30.72 -12.82
C ARG A 366 40.69 -29.60 -11.82
N GLN A 367 41.86 -28.98 -11.71
CA GLN A 367 42.11 -27.87 -10.78
C GLN A 367 41.24 -26.66 -11.08
N ILE A 368 41.09 -26.29 -12.35
CA ILE A 368 40.22 -25.21 -12.77
C ILE A 368 38.75 -25.47 -12.31
N ARG A 369 38.23 -26.68 -12.49
CA ARG A 369 36.89 -27.05 -12.06
C ARG A 369 36.71 -26.98 -10.54
N GLU A 370 37.74 -27.37 -9.78
CA GLU A 370 37.70 -27.27 -8.30
C GLU A 370 37.65 -25.79 -7.85
N LEU A 371 38.47 -24.93 -8.44
CA LEU A 371 38.44 -23.50 -8.16
C LEU A 371 37.11 -22.84 -8.54
N GLN A 372 36.52 -23.22 -9.67
CA GLN A 372 35.20 -22.76 -10.07
C GLN A 372 34.10 -23.16 -9.09
N ARG A 373 34.15 -24.41 -8.56
CA ARG A 373 33.23 -24.86 -7.50
C ARG A 373 33.41 -24.05 -6.22
N THR A 374 34.68 -23.79 -5.84
CA THR A 374 35.00 -22.96 -4.66
C THR A 374 34.43 -21.55 -4.82
N ILE A 375 34.58 -20.92 -5.98
CA ILE A 375 33.98 -19.62 -6.26
C ILE A 375 32.47 -19.65 -6.13
N THR A 376 31.81 -20.68 -6.67
CA THR A 376 30.36 -20.85 -6.59
C THR A 376 29.89 -20.98 -5.12
N MET A 377 30.61 -21.73 -4.30
CA MET A 377 30.29 -21.85 -2.86
C MET A 377 30.48 -20.51 -2.14
N LEU A 378 31.57 -19.80 -2.39
CA LEU A 378 31.86 -18.50 -1.79
C LEU A 378 30.84 -17.43 -2.22
N ILE A 379 30.37 -17.46 -3.47
CA ILE A 379 29.28 -16.60 -3.94
C ILE A 379 27.98 -16.91 -3.16
N GLY A 380 27.66 -18.20 -2.99
CA GLY A 380 26.50 -18.62 -2.20
C GLY A 380 26.59 -18.18 -0.73
N GLU A 381 27.76 -18.33 -0.10
CA GLU A 381 28.00 -17.86 1.26
C GLU A 381 27.90 -16.31 1.34
N GLY A 382 28.51 -15.60 0.40
CA GLY A 382 28.42 -14.15 0.33
C GLY A 382 27.01 -13.65 0.14
N ALA A 383 26.20 -14.34 -0.68
CA ALA A 383 24.79 -14.02 -0.86
C ALA A 383 23.99 -14.22 0.45
N SER A 384 24.27 -15.27 1.21
CA SER A 384 23.63 -15.51 2.50
C SER A 384 24.01 -14.48 3.58
N LEU A 385 25.19 -13.84 3.44
CA LEU A 385 25.68 -12.76 4.30
C LEU A 385 25.39 -11.37 3.70
N HIS A 386 24.66 -11.30 2.60
CA HIS A 386 24.38 -10.06 1.86
C HIS A 386 25.63 -9.26 1.46
N CYS A 387 26.73 -9.95 1.18
CA CYS A 387 27.97 -9.32 0.74
C CYS A 387 27.85 -8.74 -0.67
N THR A 388 28.42 -7.58 -0.92
CA THR A 388 28.63 -7.06 -2.27
C THR A 388 29.85 -7.77 -2.87
N LEU A 389 29.61 -8.72 -3.81
CA LEU A 389 30.67 -9.57 -4.42
C LEU A 389 31.03 -9.12 -5.82
#